data_a6750f2c190e3798d2220a05a52b23fe
#
_entry.id   a6750f2c190e3798d2220a05a52b23fe
#
_cell.length_a   1.000
_cell.length_b   1.000
_cell.length_c   1.000
_cell.angle_alpha   90.00
_cell.angle_beta   90.00
_cell.angle_gamma   90.00
#
_symmetry.space_group_name_H-M   'P 1'
#
loop_
_entity.id
_entity.type
_entity.pdbx_description
1 polymer ?
#
loop_
_entity_poly.entity_id
_entity_poly.type
_entity_poly.pdbx_seq_one_letter_code
_entity_poly.pdbx_strand_id
1 'polypeptide(L)'
;GEYYYSKKLIHGINIFQSLNYKYNPKGFDFCKMHEQSFITNYAMQPVSQWFDGWENTDKLDLVNQGFYYMDALIGDSGFNTFHVNDNCEDYIEYVEKDVVAGIEQRAVYNCLRALNQDEYVNLRKYFIDYPITNLEELRKLKLIYSENDIALHAIENAYEEIMEDCFVCPKCGWTLQKEKIGMRCQNRSCGEEKYIQGELKGISGETGMLRLKRGVMKYISVPGKLELEIYNYCNKHKVQSVLWPEMDKYDIGITFPNGDVWAIDAKA
;
A
#
# COMPACT_ATOMS: atom_id res chain seq x y z
N GLY A 1 27.46 -20.73 -11.03
CA GLY A 1 26.88 -19.60 -10.29
C GLY A 1 25.57 -20.04 -9.66
N GLU A 2 25.44 -19.88 -8.35
CA GLU A 2 24.17 -20.12 -7.67
C GLU A 2 23.20 -19.02 -8.12
N TYR A 3 22.09 -19.40 -8.74
CA TYR A 3 21.02 -18.47 -9.08
C TYR A 3 20.20 -18.21 -7.79
N TYR A 4 20.32 -17.01 -7.25
CA TYR A 4 19.49 -16.57 -6.14
C TYR A 4 18.13 -16.08 -6.67
N TYR A 5 17.11 -16.91 -6.54
CA TYR A 5 15.73 -16.49 -6.77
C TYR A 5 15.23 -15.56 -5.66
N SER A 6 14.43 -14.58 -6.02
CA SER A 6 13.89 -13.65 -5.02
C SER A 6 13.00 -14.39 -4.01
N LYS A 7 13.06 -13.99 -2.75
CA LYS A 7 12.18 -14.56 -1.70
C LYS A 7 10.69 -14.47 -2.04
N LYS A 8 10.30 -13.47 -2.82
CA LYS A 8 8.91 -13.28 -3.27
C LYS A 8 8.51 -14.32 -4.32
N LEU A 9 9.41 -14.66 -5.26
CA LEU A 9 9.17 -15.72 -6.24
C LEU A 9 9.01 -17.05 -5.52
N ILE A 10 9.92 -17.39 -4.62
CA ILE A 10 9.86 -18.62 -3.82
C ILE A 10 8.56 -18.69 -3.02
N HIS A 11 8.14 -17.58 -2.41
CA HIS A 11 6.89 -17.51 -1.67
C HIS A 11 5.66 -17.71 -2.58
N GLY A 12 5.64 -17.09 -3.76
CA GLY A 12 4.60 -17.29 -4.78
C GLY A 12 4.50 -18.74 -5.24
N ILE A 13 5.64 -19.36 -5.54
CA ILE A 13 5.71 -20.79 -5.91
C ILE A 13 5.16 -21.67 -4.77
N ASN A 14 5.50 -21.42 -3.52
CA ASN A 14 5.01 -22.19 -2.38
C ASN A 14 3.48 -22.05 -2.21
N ILE A 15 2.92 -20.88 -2.43
CA ILE A 15 1.45 -20.68 -2.44
C ILE A 15 0.83 -21.51 -3.56
N PHE A 16 1.38 -21.43 -4.79
CA PHE A 16 0.88 -22.18 -5.93
C PHE A 16 0.97 -23.69 -5.72
N GLN A 17 2.07 -24.18 -5.15
CA GLN A 17 2.22 -25.59 -4.75
C GLN A 17 1.10 -26.03 -3.82
N SER A 18 0.81 -25.23 -2.79
CA SER A 18 -0.22 -25.56 -1.81
C SER A 18 -1.62 -25.60 -2.45
N LEU A 19 -1.89 -24.66 -3.35
CA LEU A 19 -3.16 -24.63 -4.09
C LEU A 19 -3.25 -25.80 -5.07
N ASN A 20 -2.19 -26.11 -5.81
CA ASN A 20 -2.18 -27.23 -6.75
C ASN A 20 -2.38 -28.57 -6.02
N TYR A 21 -1.69 -28.80 -4.91
CA TYR A 21 -1.91 -29.97 -4.09
C TYR A 21 -3.36 -30.08 -3.59
N LYS A 22 -3.97 -28.96 -3.21
CA LYS A 22 -5.35 -28.94 -2.70
C LYS A 22 -6.39 -29.24 -3.78
N TYR A 23 -6.22 -28.68 -4.99
CA TYR A 23 -7.23 -28.75 -6.05
C TYR A 23 -6.94 -29.78 -7.14
N ASN A 24 -5.71 -30.27 -7.23
CA ASN A 24 -5.28 -31.31 -8.18
C ASN A 24 -4.37 -32.35 -7.50
N PRO A 25 -4.84 -33.04 -6.44
CA PRO A 25 -4.00 -33.96 -5.67
C PRO A 25 -3.48 -35.14 -6.51
N LYS A 26 -4.23 -35.55 -7.53
CA LYS A 26 -3.85 -36.69 -8.41
C LYS A 26 -2.83 -36.32 -9.48
N GLY A 27 -2.84 -35.07 -9.93
CA GLY A 27 -1.91 -34.54 -10.94
C GLY A 27 -0.75 -33.74 -10.33
N PHE A 28 -0.68 -33.65 -8.99
CA PHE A 28 0.37 -32.93 -8.32
C PHE A 28 1.72 -33.61 -8.49
N ASP A 29 2.68 -32.88 -9.07
CA ASP A 29 4.06 -33.33 -9.24
C ASP A 29 5.00 -32.30 -8.60
N PHE A 30 5.57 -32.68 -7.44
CA PHE A 30 6.49 -31.81 -6.71
C PHE A 30 7.73 -31.43 -7.52
N CYS A 31 8.22 -32.30 -8.40
CA CYS A 31 9.41 -32.03 -9.21
C CYS A 31 9.17 -30.88 -10.21
N LYS A 32 7.94 -30.66 -10.64
CA LYS A 32 7.58 -29.54 -11.53
C LYS A 32 7.47 -28.20 -10.80
N MET A 33 7.52 -28.19 -9.48
CA MET A 33 7.30 -27.02 -8.63
C MET A 33 8.59 -26.41 -8.09
N HIS A 34 9.77 -26.94 -8.45
CA HIS A 34 11.02 -26.24 -8.17
C HIS A 34 11.14 -24.97 -9.02
N GLU A 35 11.84 -23.97 -8.53
CA GLU A 35 11.91 -22.64 -9.15
C GLU A 35 12.23 -22.69 -10.63
N GLN A 36 13.26 -23.45 -11.03
CA GLN A 36 13.64 -23.58 -12.41
C GLN A 36 12.60 -24.35 -13.24
N SER A 37 12.04 -25.41 -12.68
CA SER A 37 10.99 -26.21 -13.32
C SER A 37 9.67 -25.44 -13.40
N PHE A 38 9.38 -24.57 -12.42
CA PHE A 38 8.22 -23.70 -12.44
C PHE A 38 8.26 -22.74 -13.62
N ILE A 39 9.42 -22.14 -13.92
CA ILE A 39 9.57 -21.26 -15.08
C ILE A 39 9.19 -21.99 -16.35
N THR A 40 9.73 -23.18 -16.58
CA THR A 40 9.50 -23.95 -17.81
C THR A 40 8.11 -24.55 -17.91
N ASN A 41 7.56 -25.05 -16.80
CA ASN A 41 6.30 -25.78 -16.82
C ASN A 41 5.06 -24.92 -16.64
N TYR A 42 5.23 -23.72 -16.06
CA TYR A 42 4.12 -22.81 -15.77
C TYR A 42 4.33 -21.41 -16.33
N ALA A 43 5.42 -20.72 -15.98
CA ALA A 43 5.56 -19.31 -16.34
C ALA A 43 5.62 -19.07 -17.86
N MET A 44 6.10 -20.03 -18.64
CA MET A 44 6.12 -20.01 -20.11
C MET A 44 4.84 -20.57 -20.75
N GLN A 45 3.88 -21.02 -19.96
CA GLN A 45 2.59 -21.50 -20.46
C GLN A 45 1.51 -20.47 -20.17
N PRO A 46 0.46 -20.39 -21.03
CA PRO A 46 -0.72 -19.58 -20.72
C PRO A 46 -1.26 -19.90 -19.32
N VAL A 47 -1.59 -18.87 -18.54
CA VAL A 47 -2.10 -19.04 -17.19
C VAL A 47 -3.33 -19.95 -17.16
N SER A 48 -4.14 -19.95 -18.22
CA SER A 48 -5.28 -20.86 -18.40
C SER A 48 -4.92 -22.33 -18.25
N GLN A 49 -3.71 -22.73 -18.70
CA GLN A 49 -3.25 -24.12 -18.63
C GLN A 49 -2.69 -24.53 -17.25
N TRP A 50 -2.45 -23.56 -16.37
CA TRP A 50 -1.93 -23.85 -15.03
C TRP A 50 -2.93 -24.61 -14.17
N PHE A 51 -4.22 -24.50 -14.50
CA PHE A 51 -5.34 -25.06 -13.75
C PHE A 51 -5.91 -26.32 -14.41
N ASP A 52 -5.25 -26.85 -15.44
CA ASP A 52 -5.66 -28.08 -16.11
C ASP A 52 -5.66 -29.24 -15.09
N GLY A 53 -6.80 -29.93 -15.02
CA GLY A 53 -7.00 -31.03 -14.10
C GLY A 53 -7.35 -30.63 -12.65
N TRP A 54 -7.54 -29.34 -12.36
CA TRP A 54 -8.01 -28.90 -11.04
C TRP A 54 -9.47 -29.23 -10.86
N GLU A 55 -9.77 -29.89 -9.74
CA GLU A 55 -11.15 -30.24 -9.35
C GLU A 55 -11.83 -29.01 -8.70
N ASN A 56 -13.13 -28.79 -9.00
CA ASN A 56 -13.95 -27.70 -8.45
C ASN A 56 -13.48 -26.27 -8.82
N THR A 57 -12.96 -26.09 -10.02
CA THR A 57 -12.49 -24.79 -10.51
C THR A 57 -13.62 -23.76 -10.69
N ASP A 58 -14.88 -24.17 -10.76
CA ASP A 58 -16.05 -23.27 -10.82
C ASP A 58 -16.17 -22.33 -9.62
N LYS A 59 -15.45 -22.61 -8.54
CA LYS A 59 -15.37 -21.78 -7.34
C LYS A 59 -14.17 -20.83 -7.32
N LEU A 60 -13.24 -20.98 -8.26
CA LEU A 60 -12.10 -20.07 -8.43
C LEU A 60 -12.53 -18.97 -9.38
N ASP A 61 -13.16 -17.93 -8.84
CA ASP A 61 -13.54 -16.69 -9.53
C ASP A 61 -12.31 -15.89 -10.04
N LEU A 62 -11.20 -16.57 -10.32
CA LEU A 62 -9.96 -16.01 -10.84
C LEU A 62 -10.13 -15.47 -12.26
N VAL A 63 -11.08 -16.01 -13.01
CA VAL A 63 -11.32 -15.67 -14.42
C VAL A 63 -12.01 -14.32 -14.59
N ASN A 64 -12.78 -13.88 -13.60
CA ASN A 64 -13.61 -12.66 -13.71
C ASN A 64 -12.92 -11.37 -13.25
N GLN A 65 -11.68 -11.43 -12.80
CA GLN A 65 -11.00 -10.25 -12.22
C GLN A 65 -10.01 -9.54 -13.16
N GLY A 66 -10.12 -9.73 -14.47
CA GLY A 66 -9.34 -8.99 -15.45
C GLY A 66 -7.87 -9.38 -15.53
N PHE A 67 -7.51 -10.56 -15.06
CA PHE A 67 -6.20 -11.13 -15.30
C PHE A 67 -6.14 -11.67 -16.74
N TYR A 68 -5.01 -11.48 -17.42
CA TYR A 68 -4.79 -11.96 -18.77
C TYR A 68 -4.58 -13.48 -18.79
N TYR A 69 -5.71 -14.18 -18.66
CA TYR A 69 -5.79 -15.62 -18.47
C TYR A 69 -5.21 -16.43 -19.63
N MET A 70 -5.20 -15.85 -20.84
CA MET A 70 -4.72 -16.53 -22.05
C MET A 70 -3.22 -16.34 -22.29
N ASP A 71 -2.54 -15.47 -21.57
CA ASP A 71 -1.14 -15.15 -21.79
C ASP A 71 -0.21 -15.92 -20.84
N ALA A 72 1.00 -16.21 -21.30
CA ALA A 72 2.09 -16.69 -20.47
C ALA A 72 2.76 -15.52 -19.72
N LEU A 73 3.33 -15.77 -18.54
CA LEU A 73 4.06 -14.74 -17.79
C LEU A 73 5.39 -14.38 -18.46
N ILE A 74 6.01 -15.34 -19.17
CA ILE A 74 7.29 -15.19 -19.84
C ILE A 74 7.12 -15.58 -21.31
N GLY A 75 7.51 -14.70 -22.22
CA GLY A 75 7.56 -14.94 -23.65
C GLY A 75 8.95 -15.39 -24.11
N ASP A 76 8.98 -16.11 -25.23
CA ASP A 76 10.21 -16.45 -25.94
C ASP A 76 10.39 -15.49 -27.13
N SER A 77 11.48 -14.73 -27.14
CA SER A 77 11.80 -13.81 -28.25
C SER A 77 12.48 -14.47 -29.43
N GLY A 78 12.67 -15.78 -29.42
CA GLY A 78 13.29 -16.53 -30.52
C GLY A 78 14.82 -16.48 -30.57
N PHE A 79 15.50 -15.82 -29.63
CA PHE A 79 16.97 -15.71 -29.58
C PHE A 79 17.56 -16.24 -28.26
N ASN A 80 16.98 -17.25 -27.66
CA ASN A 80 17.34 -17.73 -26.31
C ASN A 80 17.25 -16.61 -25.21
N THR A 81 16.50 -15.56 -25.47
CA THR A 81 16.23 -14.49 -24.52
C THR A 81 14.77 -14.56 -24.10
N PHE A 82 14.56 -14.70 -22.83
CA PHE A 82 13.23 -14.66 -22.23
C PHE A 82 12.93 -13.21 -21.82
N HIS A 83 11.74 -12.76 -22.13
CA HIS A 83 11.23 -11.46 -21.68
C HIS A 83 9.93 -11.66 -20.91
N VAL A 84 9.67 -10.77 -19.99
CA VAL A 84 8.39 -10.73 -19.28
C VAL A 84 7.31 -10.27 -20.26
N ASN A 85 6.14 -10.87 -20.24
CA ASN A 85 5.01 -10.46 -21.06
C ASN A 85 4.59 -9.02 -20.74
N ASP A 86 4.21 -8.23 -21.76
CA ASP A 86 3.83 -6.81 -21.62
C ASP A 86 2.77 -6.60 -20.53
N ASN A 87 1.80 -7.51 -20.42
CA ASN A 87 0.79 -7.45 -19.36
C ASN A 87 1.37 -7.70 -17.97
N CYS A 88 2.46 -8.47 -17.87
CA CYS A 88 3.20 -8.65 -16.63
C CYS A 88 4.09 -7.43 -16.34
N GLU A 89 4.60 -6.74 -17.36
CA GLU A 89 5.31 -5.46 -17.18
C GLU A 89 4.39 -4.40 -16.61
N ASP A 90 3.17 -4.27 -17.12
CA ASP A 90 2.13 -3.40 -16.53
C ASP A 90 1.82 -3.77 -15.08
N TYR A 91 1.77 -5.08 -14.78
CA TYR A 91 1.56 -5.56 -13.41
C TYR A 91 2.79 -5.31 -12.52
N ILE A 92 4.01 -5.47 -13.05
CA ILE A 92 5.26 -5.16 -12.35
C ILE A 92 5.31 -3.67 -12.02
N GLU A 93 4.97 -2.79 -12.96
CA GLU A 93 4.89 -1.36 -12.69
C GLU A 93 3.91 -1.03 -11.54
N TYR A 94 2.77 -1.72 -11.50
CA TYR A 94 1.81 -1.61 -10.39
C TYR A 94 2.39 -2.15 -9.07
N VAL A 95 3.08 -3.30 -9.12
CA VAL A 95 3.73 -3.93 -7.96
C VAL A 95 4.94 -3.12 -7.51
N GLU A 96 5.72 -2.54 -8.42
CA GLU A 96 6.82 -1.64 -8.08
C GLU A 96 6.34 -0.42 -7.31
N LYS A 97 5.25 0.20 -7.74
CA LYS A 97 4.62 1.32 -7.00
C LYS A 97 4.21 0.91 -5.59
N ASP A 98 3.73 -0.30 -5.40
CA ASP A 98 3.37 -0.82 -4.06
C ASP A 98 4.62 -1.24 -3.25
N VAL A 99 5.67 -1.72 -3.89
CA VAL A 99 6.96 -2.02 -3.24
C VAL A 99 7.61 -0.73 -2.76
N VAL A 100 7.68 0.29 -3.62
CA VAL A 100 8.19 1.63 -3.26
C VAL A 100 7.37 2.21 -2.12
N ALA A 101 6.04 2.16 -2.21
CA ALA A 101 5.15 2.60 -1.14
C ALA A 101 5.40 1.86 0.19
N GLY A 102 5.69 0.57 0.14
CA GLY A 102 6.06 -0.20 1.33
C GLY A 102 7.42 0.18 1.92
N ILE A 103 8.37 0.62 1.10
CA ILE A 103 9.68 1.12 1.55
C ILE A 103 9.50 2.51 2.20
N GLU A 104 8.77 3.41 1.54
CA GLU A 104 8.46 4.75 2.03
C GLU A 104 7.76 4.70 3.38
N GLN A 105 6.73 3.87 3.50
CA GLN A 105 6.00 3.67 4.76
C GLN A 105 6.94 3.17 5.86
N ARG A 106 7.77 2.15 5.59
CA ARG A 106 8.68 1.59 6.59
C ARG A 106 9.73 2.59 7.05
N ALA A 107 10.26 3.41 6.15
CA ALA A 107 11.23 4.45 6.52
C ALA A 107 10.63 5.43 7.54
N VAL A 108 9.42 5.91 7.30
CA VAL A 108 8.72 6.84 8.21
C VAL A 108 8.26 6.13 9.48
N TYR A 109 7.64 4.96 9.37
CA TYR A 109 7.08 4.24 10.50
C TYR A 109 8.15 3.78 11.51
N ASN A 110 9.32 3.35 11.03
CA ASN A 110 10.43 3.01 11.92
C ASN A 110 10.92 4.22 12.72
N CYS A 111 10.99 5.40 12.11
CA CYS A 111 11.31 6.63 12.82
C CYS A 111 10.21 6.97 13.84
N LEU A 112 8.94 6.94 13.43
CA LEU A 112 7.82 7.20 14.34
C LEU A 112 7.86 6.31 15.58
N ARG A 113 8.05 5.00 15.40
CA ARG A 113 8.11 4.05 16.53
C ARG A 113 9.31 4.21 17.46
N ALA A 114 10.32 4.94 17.05
CA ALA A 114 11.49 5.27 17.87
C ALA A 114 11.31 6.56 18.68
N LEU A 115 10.20 7.29 18.49
CA LEU A 115 9.84 8.48 19.25
C LEU A 115 9.20 8.10 20.60
N ASN A 116 9.07 9.08 21.50
CA ASN A 116 8.19 8.90 22.65
C ASN A 116 6.70 8.97 22.24
N GLN A 117 5.80 8.57 23.13
CA GLN A 117 4.36 8.46 22.87
C GLN A 117 3.74 9.78 22.37
N ASP A 118 4.08 10.89 22.99
CA ASP A 118 3.50 12.19 22.65
C ASP A 118 4.00 12.68 21.29
N GLU A 119 5.28 12.53 21.01
CA GLU A 119 5.88 12.87 19.73
C GLU A 119 5.32 11.99 18.61
N TYR A 120 5.18 10.67 18.86
CA TYR A 120 4.55 9.73 17.93
C TYR A 120 3.15 10.20 17.54
N VAL A 121 2.29 10.46 18.54
CA VAL A 121 0.90 10.89 18.32
C VAL A 121 0.85 12.22 17.57
N ASN A 122 1.65 13.19 17.97
CA ASN A 122 1.63 14.53 17.37
C ASN A 122 2.11 14.50 15.93
N LEU A 123 3.20 13.80 15.64
CA LEU A 123 3.76 13.75 14.29
C LEU A 123 2.89 12.92 13.34
N ARG A 124 2.34 11.78 13.81
CA ARG A 124 1.40 10.99 13.02
C ARG A 124 0.11 11.77 12.71
N LYS A 125 -0.43 12.52 13.68
CA LYS A 125 -1.56 13.43 13.43
C LYS A 125 -1.24 14.47 12.38
N TYR A 126 -0.05 15.07 12.44
CA TYR A 126 0.34 16.04 11.43
C TYR A 126 0.31 15.45 10.02
N PHE A 127 0.83 14.24 9.82
CA PHE A 127 0.79 13.57 8.51
C PHE A 127 -0.65 13.26 8.05
N ILE A 128 -1.57 13.00 8.97
CA ILE A 128 -2.97 12.75 8.65
C ILE A 128 -3.69 14.04 8.24
N ASP A 129 -3.46 15.12 8.99
CA ASP A 129 -4.13 16.40 8.81
C ASP A 129 -3.59 17.18 7.62
N TYR A 130 -2.31 17.00 7.27
CA TYR A 130 -1.62 17.74 6.21
C TYR A 130 -1.06 16.82 5.11
N PRO A 131 -1.91 16.12 4.35
CA PRO A 131 -1.44 15.28 3.23
C PRO A 131 -0.79 16.10 2.11
N ILE A 132 -1.07 17.39 2.04
CA ILE A 132 -0.39 18.41 1.23
C ILE A 132 -0.01 19.57 2.15
N THR A 133 1.22 20.05 2.03
CA THR A 133 1.76 21.15 2.82
C THR A 133 2.68 22.04 1.95
N ASN A 134 3.31 23.04 2.52
CA ASN A 134 4.31 23.87 1.86
C ASN A 134 5.62 23.91 2.65
N LEU A 135 6.67 24.43 2.02
CA LEU A 135 8.00 24.49 2.63
C LEU A 135 8.03 25.31 3.94
N GLU A 136 7.20 26.35 4.04
CA GLU A 136 7.16 27.19 5.24
C GLU A 136 6.58 26.40 6.44
N GLU A 137 5.44 25.75 6.26
CA GLU A 137 4.82 24.93 7.30
C GLU A 137 5.72 23.76 7.68
N LEU A 138 6.39 23.12 6.70
CA LEU A 138 7.33 22.04 6.98
C LEU A 138 8.56 22.55 7.77
N ARG A 139 9.05 23.75 7.49
CA ARG A 139 10.13 24.38 8.29
C ARG A 139 9.68 24.64 9.73
N LYS A 140 8.46 25.13 9.93
CA LYS A 140 7.89 25.32 11.28
C LYS A 140 7.82 24.02 12.04
N LEU A 141 7.35 22.94 11.38
CA LEU A 141 7.33 21.62 11.96
C LEU A 141 8.74 21.12 12.34
N LYS A 142 9.71 21.27 11.44
CA LYS A 142 11.12 20.89 11.71
C LYS A 142 11.71 21.69 12.88
N LEU A 143 11.34 22.95 13.07
CA LEU A 143 11.79 23.75 14.20
C LEU A 143 11.27 23.21 15.53
N ILE A 144 10.04 22.68 15.58
CA ILE A 144 9.48 22.06 16.80
C ILE A 144 10.31 20.84 17.21
N TYR A 145 10.85 20.09 16.23
CA TYR A 145 11.63 18.87 16.46
C TYR A 145 13.13 19.05 16.23
N SER A 146 13.65 20.31 16.31
CA SER A 146 15.04 20.64 15.95
C SER A 146 16.12 19.88 16.75
N GLU A 147 15.78 19.40 17.94
CA GLU A 147 16.66 18.62 18.81
C GLU A 147 16.43 17.09 18.71
N ASN A 148 15.53 16.66 17.83
CA ASN A 148 15.19 15.24 17.65
C ASN A 148 15.44 14.78 16.22
N ASP A 149 16.63 14.27 15.95
CA ASP A 149 17.05 13.79 14.63
C ASP A 149 16.11 12.73 14.06
N ILE A 150 15.54 11.86 14.91
CA ILE A 150 14.63 10.79 14.50
C ILE A 150 13.33 11.39 13.94
N ALA A 151 12.78 12.40 14.63
CA ALA A 151 11.60 13.12 14.17
C ALA A 151 11.88 13.89 12.87
N LEU A 152 13.04 14.54 12.76
CA LEU A 152 13.46 15.20 11.53
C LEU A 152 13.56 14.23 10.36
N HIS A 153 14.15 13.07 10.56
CA HIS A 153 14.20 12.01 9.53
C HIS A 153 12.81 11.50 9.13
N ALA A 154 11.88 11.36 10.08
CA ALA A 154 10.50 10.99 9.76
C ALA A 154 9.84 12.04 8.86
N ILE A 155 10.00 13.34 9.19
CA ILE A 155 9.45 14.46 8.43
C ILE A 155 10.04 14.50 7.01
N GLU A 156 11.35 14.36 6.86
CA GLU A 156 12.04 14.38 5.57
C GLU A 156 11.65 13.22 4.66
N ASN A 157 11.47 12.05 5.26
CA ASN A 157 11.05 10.87 4.51
C ASN A 157 9.56 10.84 4.17
N ALA A 158 8.72 11.64 4.85
CA ALA A 158 7.28 11.60 4.66
C ALA A 158 6.80 12.34 3.41
N TYR A 159 7.50 13.40 3.00
CA TYR A 159 7.04 14.30 1.94
C TYR A 159 7.93 14.24 0.70
N GLU A 160 7.34 14.59 -0.44
CA GLU A 160 7.99 14.83 -1.74
C GLU A 160 7.44 16.11 -2.37
N GLU A 161 8.23 16.76 -3.21
CA GLU A 161 7.83 17.98 -3.92
C GLU A 161 6.80 17.64 -5.02
N ILE A 162 5.83 18.56 -5.20
CA ILE A 162 4.90 18.52 -6.32
C ILE A 162 5.53 19.26 -7.48
N MET A 163 6.03 18.51 -8.47
CA MET A 163 6.77 19.06 -9.62
C MET A 163 5.87 19.38 -10.82
N GLU A 164 4.62 18.94 -10.81
CA GLU A 164 3.67 19.10 -11.91
C GLU A 164 2.35 19.67 -11.39
N ASP A 165 1.65 20.39 -12.25
CA ASP A 165 0.30 20.86 -11.94
C ASP A 165 -0.61 19.69 -11.63
N CYS A 166 -1.29 19.76 -10.50
CA CYS A 166 -2.17 18.69 -10.05
C CYS A 166 -3.43 19.24 -9.38
N PHE A 167 -4.37 18.37 -9.11
CA PHE A 167 -5.59 18.69 -8.39
C PHE A 167 -5.65 17.94 -7.06
N VAL A 168 -6.36 18.52 -6.10
CA VAL A 168 -6.54 17.96 -4.75
C VAL A 168 -7.82 17.13 -4.70
N CYS A 169 -7.74 15.95 -4.12
CA CYS A 169 -8.90 15.13 -3.84
C CYS A 169 -9.76 15.77 -2.73
N PRO A 170 -11.04 16.08 -2.98
CA PRO A 170 -11.91 16.70 -1.97
C PRO A 170 -12.22 15.79 -0.78
N LYS A 171 -12.05 14.45 -0.94
CA LYS A 171 -12.32 13.47 0.13
C LYS A 171 -11.11 13.29 1.06
N CYS A 172 -9.93 13.02 0.51
CA CYS A 172 -8.75 12.70 1.34
C CYS A 172 -7.71 13.83 1.42
N GLY A 173 -7.84 14.88 0.63
CA GLY A 173 -6.91 16.01 0.62
C GLY A 173 -5.59 15.73 -0.10
N TRP A 174 -5.39 14.55 -0.70
CA TRP A 174 -4.18 14.21 -1.45
C TRP A 174 -4.29 14.56 -2.93
N THR A 175 -3.21 14.40 -3.70
CA THR A 175 -3.20 14.71 -5.13
C THR A 175 -3.96 13.68 -5.95
N LEU A 176 -4.66 14.16 -6.99
CA LEU A 176 -5.35 13.33 -7.97
C LEU A 176 -4.40 12.97 -9.12
N GLN A 177 -4.57 11.78 -9.66
CA GLN A 177 -3.92 11.35 -10.89
C GLN A 177 -4.81 11.70 -12.08
N LYS A 178 -4.21 12.28 -13.13
CA LYS A 178 -4.88 12.52 -14.40
C LYS A 178 -4.87 11.23 -15.22
N GLU A 179 -6.04 10.77 -15.62
CA GLU A 179 -6.22 9.65 -16.54
C GLU A 179 -6.88 10.15 -17.85
N LYS A 180 -6.93 9.29 -18.87
CA LYS A 180 -7.50 9.66 -20.20
C LYS A 180 -8.94 10.20 -20.13
N ILE A 181 -9.71 9.76 -19.15
CA ILE A 181 -11.16 10.04 -19.05
C ILE A 181 -11.50 11.00 -17.90
N GLY A 182 -10.53 11.34 -17.03
CA GLY A 182 -10.79 12.23 -15.88
C GLY A 182 -9.76 12.16 -14.77
N MET A 183 -10.12 12.73 -13.62
CA MET A 183 -9.26 12.76 -12.43
C MET A 183 -9.64 11.63 -11.48
N ARG A 184 -8.67 10.84 -11.05
CA ARG A 184 -8.86 9.72 -10.15
C ARG A 184 -8.03 9.87 -8.89
N CYS A 185 -8.63 9.56 -7.74
CA CYS A 185 -7.87 9.43 -6.51
C CYS A 185 -7.20 8.04 -6.44
N GLN A 186 -5.91 8.03 -6.11
CA GLN A 186 -5.17 6.77 -5.93
C GLN A 186 -5.53 6.05 -4.61
N ASN A 187 -6.20 6.74 -3.69
CA ASN A 187 -6.75 6.13 -2.50
C ASN A 187 -8.06 5.40 -2.84
N ARG A 188 -8.07 4.08 -2.65
CA ARG A 188 -9.22 3.22 -2.94
C ARG A 188 -10.48 3.62 -2.18
N SER A 189 -10.34 4.05 -0.93
CA SER A 189 -11.46 4.52 -0.10
C SER A 189 -12.16 5.77 -0.66
N CYS A 190 -11.48 6.55 -1.52
CA CYS A 190 -12.09 7.68 -2.23
C CYS A 190 -12.74 7.29 -3.56
N GLY A 191 -12.42 6.10 -4.06
CA GLY A 191 -12.56 5.72 -5.46
C GLY A 191 -13.74 4.82 -5.78
N GLU A 192 -14.80 4.74 -4.95
CA GLU A 192 -16.06 4.09 -5.35
C GLU A 192 -16.68 4.77 -6.58
N GLU A 193 -16.50 6.08 -6.71
CA GLU A 193 -16.75 6.79 -7.95
C GLU A 193 -15.50 6.76 -8.82
N LYS A 194 -15.57 6.14 -9.97
CA LYS A 194 -14.44 5.89 -10.88
C LYS A 194 -13.64 7.16 -11.21
N TYR A 195 -14.28 8.33 -11.23
CA TYR A 195 -13.69 9.65 -11.47
C TYR A 195 -14.32 10.68 -10.56
N ILE A 196 -13.51 11.61 -10.06
CA ILE A 196 -13.98 12.73 -9.24
C ILE A 196 -14.54 13.80 -10.17
N GLN A 197 -15.79 14.16 -9.94
CA GLN A 197 -16.50 15.21 -10.67
C GLN A 197 -16.61 16.49 -9.82
N GLY A 198 -16.75 17.63 -10.50
CA GLY A 198 -16.95 18.93 -9.88
C GLY A 198 -15.74 19.85 -9.97
N GLU A 199 -15.85 20.98 -9.29
CA GLU A 199 -14.79 21.98 -9.23
C GLU A 199 -13.64 21.50 -8.35
N LEU A 200 -12.47 21.33 -8.93
CA LEU A 200 -11.29 20.79 -8.23
C LEU A 200 -10.31 21.92 -7.91
N LYS A 201 -9.78 21.90 -6.70
CA LYS A 201 -8.70 22.82 -6.30
C LYS A 201 -7.40 22.42 -6.99
N GLY A 202 -6.89 23.28 -7.87
CA GLY A 202 -5.59 23.10 -8.52
C GLY A 202 -4.44 23.53 -7.64
N ILE A 203 -3.29 22.89 -7.84
CA ILE A 203 -1.98 23.26 -7.29
C ILE A 203 -1.01 23.31 -8.45
N SER A 204 -0.26 24.41 -8.58
CA SER A 204 0.81 24.52 -9.57
C SER A 204 2.11 23.88 -9.05
N GLY A 205 2.81 23.14 -9.91
CA GLY A 205 4.10 22.54 -9.61
C GLY A 205 5.22 23.52 -9.30
N GLU A 206 5.04 24.81 -9.64
CA GLU A 206 6.04 25.86 -9.38
C GLU A 206 5.94 26.48 -7.97
N THR A 207 4.96 26.07 -7.16
CA THR A 207 4.63 26.75 -5.88
C THR A 207 5.41 26.27 -4.67
N GLY A 208 6.34 25.31 -4.81
CA GLY A 208 7.05 24.71 -3.68
C GLY A 208 6.15 23.97 -2.70
N MET A 209 5.02 23.47 -3.20
CA MET A 209 4.11 22.62 -2.43
C MET A 209 4.65 21.20 -2.34
N LEU A 210 4.35 20.55 -1.24
CA LEU A 210 4.75 19.16 -0.98
C LEU A 210 3.52 18.32 -0.71
N ARG A 211 3.62 17.03 -1.05
CA ARG A 211 2.61 16.03 -0.71
C ARG A 211 3.24 14.88 0.05
N LEU A 212 2.46 14.18 0.84
CA LEU A 212 2.89 12.91 1.41
C LEU A 212 3.27 11.95 0.28
N LYS A 213 4.37 11.24 0.46
CA LYS A 213 4.71 10.11 -0.40
C LYS A 213 3.60 9.06 -0.36
N ARG A 214 3.49 8.31 -1.44
CA ARG A 214 2.39 7.33 -1.61
C ARG A 214 2.28 6.34 -0.45
N GLY A 215 3.40 5.82 0.03
CA GLY A 215 3.43 4.85 1.12
C GLY A 215 2.94 5.43 2.44
N VAL A 216 3.32 6.66 2.74
CA VAL A 216 2.87 7.37 3.94
C VAL A 216 1.39 7.67 3.86
N MET A 217 0.93 8.14 2.70
CA MET A 217 -0.50 8.39 2.47
C MET A 217 -1.33 7.12 2.63
N LYS A 218 -0.93 6.02 1.95
CA LYS A 218 -1.69 4.76 1.89
C LYS A 218 -1.75 4.04 3.24
N TYR A 219 -0.64 4.02 3.98
CA TYR A 219 -0.49 3.15 5.15
C TYR A 219 -0.46 3.86 6.49
N ILE A 220 -0.32 5.20 6.51
CA ILE A 220 -0.29 6.00 7.73
C ILE A 220 -1.46 7.00 7.75
N SER A 221 -1.57 7.85 6.71
CA SER A 221 -2.55 8.94 6.72
C SER A 221 -3.99 8.44 6.51
N VAL A 222 -4.24 7.60 5.51
CA VAL A 222 -5.59 7.13 5.18
C VAL A 222 -6.21 6.30 6.31
N PRO A 223 -5.55 5.25 6.85
CA PRO A 223 -6.11 4.51 7.98
C PRO A 223 -6.30 5.40 9.20
N GLY A 224 -5.32 6.26 9.50
CA GLY A 224 -5.33 7.13 10.65
C GLY A 224 -6.51 8.12 10.71
N LYS A 225 -7.15 8.44 9.58
CA LYS A 225 -8.36 9.28 9.56
C LYS A 225 -9.52 8.62 10.32
N LEU A 226 -9.79 7.34 10.04
CA LEU A 226 -10.84 6.59 10.74
C LEU A 226 -10.51 6.45 12.23
N GLU A 227 -9.25 6.18 12.55
CA GLU A 227 -8.77 6.06 13.94
C GLU A 227 -8.98 7.38 14.69
N LEU A 228 -8.63 8.51 14.08
CA LEU A 228 -8.88 9.84 14.64
C LEU A 228 -10.38 10.17 14.80
N GLU A 229 -11.21 9.79 13.84
CA GLU A 229 -12.66 9.99 13.92
C GLU A 229 -13.25 9.24 15.12
N ILE A 230 -12.88 7.97 15.32
CA ILE A 230 -13.31 7.17 16.47
C ILE A 230 -12.81 7.78 17.77
N TYR A 231 -11.53 8.14 17.86
CA TYR A 231 -10.95 8.78 19.02
C TYR A 231 -11.65 10.10 19.37
N ASN A 232 -11.91 10.95 18.39
CA ASN A 232 -12.61 12.22 18.56
C ASN A 232 -14.07 12.00 19.00
N TYR A 233 -14.71 10.95 18.49
CA TYR A 233 -16.06 10.56 18.93
C TYR A 233 -16.06 10.16 20.40
N CYS A 234 -15.11 9.34 20.85
CA CYS A 234 -14.94 8.96 22.26
C CYS A 234 -14.77 10.19 23.16
N ASN A 235 -13.88 11.11 22.78
CA ASN A 235 -13.62 12.33 23.54
C ASN A 235 -14.85 13.24 23.62
N LYS A 236 -15.59 13.39 22.52
CA LYS A 236 -16.85 14.16 22.49
C LYS A 236 -17.89 13.61 23.45
N HIS A 237 -17.92 12.29 23.62
CA HIS A 237 -18.83 11.60 24.55
C HIS A 237 -18.23 11.37 25.93
N LYS A 238 -17.09 12.00 26.25
CA LYS A 238 -16.38 11.88 27.53
C LYS A 238 -15.99 10.44 27.89
N VAL A 239 -15.76 9.61 26.88
CA VAL A 239 -15.22 8.26 27.06
C VAL A 239 -13.71 8.38 27.19
N GLN A 240 -13.16 7.84 28.28
CA GLN A 240 -11.72 7.85 28.48
C GLN A 240 -11.05 6.99 27.42
N SER A 241 -10.25 7.62 26.57
CA SER A 241 -9.60 6.94 25.44
C SER A 241 -8.17 7.43 25.22
N VAL A 242 -7.33 6.55 24.70
CA VAL A 242 -5.93 6.82 24.32
C VAL A 242 -5.75 6.43 22.86
N LEU A 243 -5.13 7.31 22.10
CA LEU A 243 -4.84 7.10 20.67
C LEU A 243 -3.46 6.49 20.51
N TRP A 244 -3.36 5.43 19.71
CA TRP A 244 -2.12 4.70 19.37
C TRP A 244 -1.23 4.39 20.59
N PRO A 245 -1.76 3.75 21.63
CA PRO A 245 -0.98 3.49 22.84
C PRO A 245 0.23 2.58 22.51
N GLU A 246 1.32 2.82 23.24
CA GLU A 246 2.58 2.12 23.06
C GLU A 246 3.09 2.16 21.58
N MET A 247 3.00 3.35 20.94
CA MET A 247 3.38 3.59 19.56
C MET A 247 2.74 2.59 18.58
N ASP A 248 1.39 2.54 18.60
CA ASP A 248 0.57 1.75 17.67
C ASP A 248 0.54 0.23 17.96
N LYS A 249 0.55 -0.14 19.21
CA LYS A 249 0.28 -1.54 19.59
C LYS A 249 -1.15 -1.95 19.22
N TYR A 250 -2.09 -1.00 19.31
CA TYR A 250 -3.45 -1.02 18.77
C TYR A 250 -3.90 0.43 18.54
N ASP A 251 -4.94 0.62 17.74
CA ASP A 251 -5.31 1.96 17.30
C ASP A 251 -5.87 2.84 18.40
N ILE A 252 -6.79 2.30 19.22
CA ILE A 252 -7.46 3.07 20.28
C ILE A 252 -7.65 2.20 21.54
N GLY A 253 -7.23 2.73 22.68
CA GLY A 253 -7.55 2.17 23.98
C GLY A 253 -8.76 2.89 24.59
N ILE A 254 -9.76 2.15 25.04
CA ILE A 254 -10.91 2.71 25.78
C ILE A 254 -10.91 2.14 27.19
N THR A 255 -10.94 3.03 28.19
CA THR A 255 -11.03 2.64 29.60
C THR A 255 -12.42 2.92 30.12
N PHE A 256 -13.08 1.90 30.65
CA PHE A 256 -14.40 1.99 31.25
C PHE A 256 -14.34 2.32 32.76
N PRO A 257 -15.42 2.86 33.34
CA PRO A 257 -15.44 3.21 34.76
C PRO A 257 -15.22 2.03 35.73
N ASN A 258 -15.48 0.80 35.27
CA ASN A 258 -15.23 -0.43 36.03
C ASN A 258 -13.75 -0.91 35.94
N GLY A 259 -12.91 -0.18 35.21
CA GLY A 259 -11.49 -0.50 35.02
C GLY A 259 -11.19 -1.41 33.81
N ASP A 260 -12.20 -1.89 33.10
CA ASP A 260 -11.99 -2.66 31.88
C ASP A 260 -11.35 -1.79 30.78
N VAL A 261 -10.44 -2.38 30.01
CA VAL A 261 -9.79 -1.71 28.88
C VAL A 261 -10.08 -2.50 27.61
N TRP A 262 -10.62 -1.81 26.61
CA TRP A 262 -10.79 -2.36 25.26
C TRP A 262 -9.69 -1.83 24.35
N ALA A 263 -9.04 -2.77 23.65
CA ALA A 263 -8.13 -2.48 22.54
C ALA A 263 -8.92 -2.58 21.23
N ILE A 264 -8.91 -1.50 20.46
CA ILE A 264 -9.66 -1.41 19.19
C ILE A 264 -8.66 -1.27 18.06
N ASP A 265 -8.79 -2.13 17.05
CA ASP A 265 -8.15 -1.99 15.74
C ASP A 265 -9.22 -1.60 14.72
N ALA A 266 -9.11 -0.40 14.16
CA ALA A 266 -10.03 0.11 13.15
C ALA A 266 -9.65 -0.46 11.77
N LYS A 267 -10.61 -1.11 11.10
CA LYS A 267 -10.43 -1.63 9.73
C LYS A 267 -11.34 -0.86 8.78
N ALA A 268 -10.75 -0.33 7.69
CA ALA A 268 -11.45 0.37 6.61
C ALA A 268 -11.64 -0.54 5.39
#